data_4654cfe3576dac4b6f781233e5885224
#
_entry.id   4654cfe3576dac4b6f781233e5885224
#
_cell.length_a   1.000
_cell.length_b   1.000
_cell.length_c   1.000
_cell.angle_alpha   90.00
_cell.angle_beta   90.00
_cell.angle_gamma   90.00
#
_symmetry.space_group_name_H-M   'P 1'
#
loop_
_entity.id
_entity.type
_entity.pdbx_description
1 polymer ?
#
loop_
_entity_poly.entity_id
_entity_poly.type
_entity_poly.pdbx_seq_one_letter_code
_entity_poly.pdbx_strand_id
1 'polypeptide(L)'
;ITAISDAVRKNIWTQTVIKHSEVWITGLKIRKDEENRMKKRTGNNYGRKYAAITLAAVTAACTGATAGSAVTVAAAEENKTLVYAGESESTINPLLNNHDELPDLIFSGLMKYDANGKPVEDLAESYTFDKDTNTYTFKLRDGVKWHDGEDFNAEDVVYTYKELTEDETLGASITSNYQDITGIEAPDDQTVIFTLDQYDAAMLDYFTMGILPEHLLEGEDVNTTSFNQNPVGTGRYKFEDWDATGGMITLKRNEDYYGKVPNIETVVYRTVSDETTKATMLQSGEADLAWLNSNYASQFKDKDGYNYWEFTTADYRGAAMDMSTDFWKENGDSIGVLNYALDKDSIIAG
;
A
#
# COMPACT_ATOMS: atom_id res chain seq x y z
N ILE A 1 0.62 -6.11 3.97
CA ILE A 1 -0.05 -5.11 3.09
C ILE A 1 -0.25 -3.82 3.88
N THR A 2 -0.85 -3.87 5.05
CA THR A 2 -1.12 -2.72 5.94
C THR A 2 0.13 -1.93 6.34
N ALA A 3 1.27 -2.55 6.34
CA ALA A 3 2.53 -1.95 6.83
C ALA A 3 3.13 -0.89 5.90
N ILE A 4 2.93 -0.96 4.58
CA ILE A 4 3.38 0.09 3.65
C ILE A 4 2.56 1.35 3.85
N SER A 5 1.24 1.18 3.91
CA SER A 5 0.33 2.25 4.21
C SER A 5 0.78 2.97 5.49
N ASP A 6 1.25 2.25 6.52
CA ASP A 6 1.72 2.83 7.76
C ASP A 6 3.18 3.32 7.75
N ALA A 7 4.06 2.75 6.96
CA ALA A 7 5.40 3.31 6.72
C ALA A 7 5.29 4.66 5.98
N VAL A 8 4.38 4.75 5.01
CA VAL A 8 4.01 6.01 4.36
C VAL A 8 3.20 6.91 5.31
N ARG A 9 2.37 6.35 6.26
CA ARG A 9 1.59 7.09 7.26
C ARG A 9 2.42 7.71 8.38
N LYS A 10 3.49 7.07 8.85
CA LYS A 10 4.20 7.47 10.09
C LYS A 10 5.47 8.29 9.89
N ASN A 11 5.67 8.99 8.77
CA ASN A 11 6.96 9.62 8.48
C ASN A 11 8.10 8.60 8.50
N ILE A 12 7.84 7.37 8.05
CA ILE A 12 8.82 6.30 7.85
C ILE A 12 9.73 6.01 9.09
N TRP A 13 9.43 6.49 10.32
CA TRP A 13 10.43 6.64 11.38
C TRP A 13 10.10 6.13 12.77
N THR A 14 9.08 5.29 12.97
CA THR A 14 8.85 4.68 14.28
C THR A 14 8.88 3.16 14.19
N GLN A 15 9.77 2.56 14.95
CA GLN A 15 10.01 1.12 15.03
C GLN A 15 8.81 0.39 15.62
N THR A 16 8.44 -0.73 15.02
CA THR A 16 7.79 -1.84 15.72
C THR A 16 8.24 -3.16 15.09
N VAL A 17 8.65 -4.10 15.89
CA VAL A 17 9.16 -5.42 15.52
C VAL A 17 8.03 -6.41 15.62
N ILE A 18 7.71 -7.11 14.53
CA ILE A 18 6.85 -8.29 14.53
C ILE A 18 7.51 -9.38 13.67
N LYS A 19 7.48 -10.61 14.12
CA LYS A 19 8.16 -11.77 13.52
C LYS A 19 7.27 -12.50 12.54
N HIS A 20 7.74 -12.70 11.36
CA HIS A 20 7.74 -13.75 10.33
C HIS A 20 7.41 -13.29 8.90
N SER A 21 8.29 -13.63 8.03
CA SER A 21 8.41 -14.03 6.64
C SER A 21 8.36 -13.02 5.50
N GLU A 22 8.07 -11.74 5.68
CA GLU A 22 8.14 -10.78 4.57
C GLU A 22 8.86 -9.49 4.96
N VAL A 23 9.66 -8.93 4.06
CA VAL A 23 10.69 -7.96 4.41
C VAL A 23 10.67 -6.73 3.52
N TRP A 24 10.58 -5.56 4.15
CA TRP A 24 10.65 -4.27 3.50
C TRP A 24 11.99 -3.58 3.73
N ILE A 25 12.55 -2.98 2.70
CA ILE A 25 13.85 -2.32 2.77
C ILE A 25 13.78 -0.94 2.15
N THR A 26 14.18 0.10 2.90
CA THR A 26 14.30 1.46 2.37
C THR A 26 15.69 2.06 2.59
N GLY A 27 16.19 2.80 1.61
CA GLY A 27 17.43 3.56 1.67
C GLY A 27 17.29 5.02 2.15
N LEU A 28 16.06 5.51 2.31
CA LEU A 28 15.79 6.95 2.51
C LEU A 28 16.33 7.56 3.81
N LYS A 29 16.37 6.80 4.91
CA LYS A 29 16.86 7.33 6.21
C LYS A 29 18.36 7.51 6.28
N ILE A 30 19.08 6.79 5.49
CA ILE A 30 20.52 6.66 5.59
C ILE A 30 21.24 7.89 5.09
N ARG A 31 20.72 8.52 4.04
CA ARG A 31 21.33 9.76 3.53
C ARG A 31 21.39 10.85 4.61
N LYS A 32 20.39 10.90 5.48
CA LYS A 32 20.34 11.88 6.59
C LYS A 32 21.18 11.44 7.80
N ASP A 33 21.21 10.17 8.12
CA ASP A 33 21.99 9.63 9.23
C ASP A 33 23.49 9.51 8.90
N GLU A 34 23.86 9.20 7.67
CA GLU A 34 25.24 9.26 7.21
C GLU A 34 25.79 10.69 7.18
N GLU A 35 25.02 11.65 6.75
CA GLU A 35 25.41 13.06 6.83
C GLU A 35 25.65 13.49 8.30
N ASN A 36 24.76 13.08 9.20
CA ASN A 36 24.93 13.38 10.64
C ASN A 36 26.07 12.57 11.30
N ARG A 37 26.32 11.31 10.89
CA ARG A 37 27.46 10.52 11.35
C ARG A 37 28.78 11.03 10.77
N MET A 38 28.81 11.44 9.51
CA MET A 38 29.99 12.07 8.90
C MET A 38 30.30 13.42 9.56
N LYS A 39 29.31 14.25 9.86
CA LYS A 39 29.48 15.50 10.63
C LYS A 39 30.01 15.24 12.04
N LYS A 40 29.65 14.13 12.68
CA LYS A 40 30.16 13.73 14.02
C LYS A 40 31.55 13.09 14.00
N ARG A 41 31.90 12.31 12.97
CA ARG A 41 33.19 11.59 12.90
C ARG A 41 34.35 12.42 12.37
N THR A 42 34.13 13.43 11.59
CA THR A 42 35.19 14.06 10.80
C THR A 42 35.40 15.55 11.07
N GLY A 43 34.75 16.12 12.09
CA GLY A 43 35.02 17.49 12.50
C GLY A 43 35.35 18.40 11.30
N ASN A 44 34.37 18.89 10.61
CA ASN A 44 34.46 19.98 9.59
C ASN A 44 35.34 19.76 8.33
N ASN A 45 36.14 18.66 8.22
CA ASN A 45 37.07 18.54 7.10
C ASN A 45 36.55 17.76 5.89
N TYR A 46 35.52 16.90 6.00
CA TYR A 46 34.96 16.19 4.86
C TYR A 46 33.92 17.03 4.08
N GLY A 47 33.14 17.84 4.77
CA GLY A 47 32.24 18.79 4.12
C GLY A 47 32.97 19.75 3.18
N ARG A 48 34.23 20.08 3.48
CA ARG A 48 35.06 20.91 2.59
C ARG A 48 35.55 20.18 1.31
N LYS A 49 35.75 18.85 1.33
CA LYS A 49 36.19 18.10 0.14
C LYS A 49 35.07 17.89 -0.88
N TYR A 50 33.84 17.66 -0.42
CA TYR A 50 32.71 17.52 -1.34
C TYR A 50 32.20 18.88 -1.84
N ALA A 51 32.24 19.91 -1.04
CA ALA A 51 32.00 21.29 -1.50
C ALA A 51 33.02 21.75 -2.55
N ALA A 52 34.28 21.28 -2.45
CA ALA A 52 35.31 21.59 -3.44
C ALA A 52 35.12 20.87 -4.78
N ILE A 53 34.56 19.65 -4.80
CA ILE A 53 34.30 18.91 -6.03
C ILE A 53 33.08 19.48 -6.78
N THR A 54 32.03 19.90 -6.06
CA THR A 54 30.86 20.57 -6.67
C THR A 54 31.21 21.98 -7.15
N LEU A 55 32.12 22.68 -6.48
CA LEU A 55 32.56 24.02 -6.88
C LEU A 55 33.51 23.99 -8.11
N ALA A 56 34.30 22.92 -8.30
CA ALA A 56 35.18 22.78 -9.45
C ALA A 56 34.43 22.53 -10.78
N ALA A 57 33.20 21.96 -10.73
CA ALA A 57 32.37 21.76 -11.93
C ALA A 57 31.63 23.06 -12.38
N VAL A 58 31.43 24.01 -11.49
CA VAL A 58 30.72 25.28 -11.79
C VAL A 58 31.68 26.39 -12.18
N THR A 59 32.98 26.35 -11.78
CA THR A 59 33.96 27.40 -12.09
C THR A 59 34.56 27.33 -13.50
N ALA A 60 34.30 26.28 -14.30
CA ALA A 60 34.77 26.20 -15.69
C ALA A 60 33.90 26.97 -16.71
N ALA A 61 32.79 27.56 -16.30
CA ALA A 61 31.85 28.27 -17.20
C ALA A 61 31.77 29.80 -17.01
N CYS A 62 32.49 30.39 -16.05
CA CYS A 62 32.42 31.84 -15.77
C CYS A 62 33.78 32.49 -15.61
N THR A 63 34.50 32.68 -16.72
CA THR A 63 35.56 33.69 -16.81
C THR A 63 35.02 34.90 -17.54
N GLY A 64 34.61 35.91 -16.79
CA GLY A 64 34.31 37.25 -17.31
C GLY A 64 33.11 37.92 -16.64
N ALA A 65 33.30 38.47 -15.47
CA ALA A 65 32.81 39.79 -15.03
C ALA A 65 32.92 39.95 -13.51
N THR A 66 33.58 41.01 -13.12
CA THR A 66 33.73 41.51 -11.74
C THR A 66 32.43 42.11 -11.23
N ALA A 67 31.87 41.56 -10.19
CA ALA A 67 31.12 42.23 -9.12
C ALA A 67 30.65 41.20 -8.10
N GLY A 68 30.88 41.45 -6.80
CA GLY A 68 30.54 40.52 -5.72
C GLY A 68 29.04 40.29 -5.62
N SER A 69 28.64 39.11 -6.04
CA SER A 69 27.33 38.55 -5.75
C SER A 69 27.52 37.37 -4.84
N ALA A 70 26.93 37.44 -3.66
CA ALA A 70 26.83 36.28 -2.76
C ALA A 70 26.10 35.18 -3.50
N VAL A 71 26.82 34.07 -3.82
CA VAL A 71 26.20 32.86 -4.30
C VAL A 71 25.44 32.26 -3.12
N THR A 72 24.15 32.50 -3.08
CA THR A 72 23.25 31.71 -2.24
C THR A 72 23.31 30.29 -2.79
N VAL A 73 23.99 29.39 -2.06
CA VAL A 73 23.85 27.95 -2.28
C VAL A 73 22.38 27.64 -1.99
N ALA A 74 21.59 27.45 -3.04
CA ALA A 74 20.27 26.90 -2.90
C ALA A 74 20.44 25.58 -2.11
N ALA A 75 19.74 25.45 -1.00
CA ALA A 75 19.64 24.18 -0.30
C ALA A 75 19.17 23.17 -1.36
N ALA A 76 19.87 22.02 -1.47
CA ALA A 76 19.42 20.95 -2.33
C ALA A 76 17.96 20.66 -1.94
N GLU A 77 17.04 20.77 -2.89
CA GLU A 77 15.67 20.38 -2.65
C GLU A 77 15.70 18.93 -2.15
N GLU A 78 15.05 18.67 -1.01
CA GLU A 78 14.89 17.31 -0.51
C GLU A 78 14.18 16.52 -1.61
N ASN A 79 14.76 15.40 -2.05
CA ASN A 79 14.10 14.53 -3.03
C ASN A 79 12.83 13.99 -2.39
N LYS A 80 11.68 14.46 -2.85
CA LYS A 80 10.36 14.10 -2.34
C LYS A 80 9.70 13.02 -3.18
N THR A 81 10.47 12.34 -4.01
CA THR A 81 10.04 11.19 -4.80
C THR A 81 10.49 9.91 -4.12
N LEU A 82 9.58 8.96 -4.00
CA LEU A 82 9.83 7.57 -3.57
C LEU A 82 9.72 6.67 -4.80
N VAL A 83 10.79 5.94 -5.09
CA VAL A 83 10.78 4.88 -6.12
C VAL A 83 10.61 3.54 -5.42
N TYR A 84 9.50 2.87 -5.70
CA TYR A 84 9.16 1.57 -5.15
C TYR A 84 9.25 0.49 -6.24
N ALA A 85 10.09 -0.52 -6.02
CA ALA A 85 10.18 -1.71 -6.89
C ALA A 85 9.20 -2.77 -6.37
N GLY A 86 8.02 -2.84 -7.01
CA GLY A 86 6.92 -3.72 -6.65
C GLY A 86 6.62 -4.80 -7.69
N GLU A 87 5.52 -5.49 -7.52
CA GLU A 87 5.06 -6.55 -8.43
C GLU A 87 4.40 -5.98 -9.71
N SER A 88 3.96 -6.88 -10.59
CA SER A 88 3.26 -6.50 -11.81
C SER A 88 1.78 -6.25 -11.52
N GLU A 89 1.32 -5.06 -11.89
CA GLU A 89 -0.09 -4.68 -11.79
C GLU A 89 -0.83 -4.89 -13.11
N SER A 90 -2.07 -5.35 -13.03
CA SER A 90 -2.97 -5.46 -14.17
C SER A 90 -4.17 -4.52 -14.05
N THR A 91 -4.51 -4.13 -12.84
CA THR A 91 -5.63 -3.25 -12.49
C THR A 91 -5.35 -2.58 -11.15
N ILE A 92 -5.88 -1.38 -10.95
CA ILE A 92 -5.80 -0.66 -9.67
C ILE A 92 -7.20 -0.54 -9.03
N ASN A 93 -8.14 -1.36 -9.43
CA ASN A 93 -9.48 -1.40 -8.85
C ASN A 93 -9.49 -2.33 -7.61
N PRO A 94 -9.87 -1.84 -6.42
CA PRO A 94 -9.87 -2.64 -5.19
C PRO A 94 -10.83 -3.83 -5.22
N LEU A 95 -11.88 -3.82 -6.05
CA LEU A 95 -12.79 -4.96 -6.23
C LEU A 95 -12.19 -6.08 -7.09
N LEU A 96 -11.15 -5.79 -7.87
CA LEU A 96 -10.48 -6.76 -8.74
C LEU A 96 -9.10 -7.14 -8.19
N ASN A 97 -8.51 -6.29 -7.39
CA ASN A 97 -7.18 -6.45 -6.83
C ASN A 97 -7.10 -5.84 -5.43
N ASN A 98 -7.34 -6.65 -4.41
CA ASN A 98 -7.34 -6.23 -3.01
C ASN A 98 -6.08 -6.66 -2.22
N HIS A 99 -5.08 -7.20 -2.92
CA HIS A 99 -3.83 -7.68 -2.31
C HIS A 99 -2.63 -6.79 -2.57
N ASP A 100 -2.75 -5.82 -3.46
CA ASP A 100 -1.65 -4.94 -3.85
C ASP A 100 -1.67 -3.61 -3.09
N GLU A 101 -0.54 -2.94 -3.06
CA GLU A 101 -0.35 -1.75 -2.24
C GLU A 101 -0.86 -0.47 -2.89
N LEU A 102 -1.00 -0.46 -4.21
CA LEU A 102 -1.44 0.72 -4.96
C LEU A 102 -2.88 1.12 -4.63
N PRO A 103 -3.85 0.18 -4.57
CA PRO A 103 -5.20 0.52 -4.13
C PRO A 103 -5.23 1.22 -2.76
N ASP A 104 -4.43 0.79 -1.79
CA ASP A 104 -4.36 1.39 -0.44
C ASP A 104 -3.80 2.83 -0.42
N LEU A 105 -3.10 3.24 -1.47
CA LEU A 105 -2.60 4.61 -1.61
C LEU A 105 -3.65 5.54 -2.24
N ILE A 106 -4.48 5.00 -3.12
CA ILE A 106 -5.43 5.74 -3.97
C ILE A 106 -6.83 5.74 -3.35
N PHE A 107 -7.26 4.63 -2.76
CA PHE A 107 -8.59 4.48 -2.17
C PHE A 107 -8.54 4.48 -0.65
N SER A 108 -9.69 4.72 -0.05
CA SER A 108 -9.91 4.56 1.39
C SER A 108 -11.16 3.71 1.60
N GLY A 109 -11.16 2.90 2.66
CA GLY A 109 -12.34 2.15 3.13
C GLY A 109 -13.09 2.88 4.23
N LEU A 110 -14.24 2.34 4.64
CA LEU A 110 -14.93 2.81 5.85
C LEU A 110 -14.00 2.68 7.06
N MET A 111 -13.29 1.56 7.12
CA MET A 111 -12.28 1.25 8.13
C MET A 111 -10.89 1.19 7.46
N LYS A 112 -9.83 1.22 8.27
CA LYS A 112 -8.44 0.96 7.88
C LYS A 112 -7.73 0.23 9.00
N TYR A 113 -6.59 -0.37 8.72
CA TYR A 113 -5.77 -0.95 9.78
C TYR A 113 -4.87 0.09 10.45
N ASP A 114 -4.75 0.01 11.76
CA ASP A 114 -3.71 0.72 12.51
C ASP A 114 -2.35 0.00 12.39
N ALA A 115 -1.31 0.53 13.04
CA ALA A 115 0.03 -0.06 13.02
C ALA A 115 0.14 -1.45 13.67
N ASN A 116 -0.89 -1.91 14.36
CA ASN A 116 -0.94 -3.20 15.01
C ASN A 116 -1.84 -4.18 14.23
N GLY A 117 -2.32 -3.79 13.05
CA GLY A 117 -3.24 -4.58 12.24
C GLY A 117 -4.66 -4.62 12.78
N LYS A 118 -5.04 -3.66 13.62
CA LYS A 118 -6.40 -3.56 14.12
C LYS A 118 -7.24 -2.63 13.26
N PRO A 119 -8.48 -3.00 12.83
CA PRO A 119 -9.36 -2.10 12.12
C PRO A 119 -9.75 -0.90 13.01
N VAL A 120 -9.64 0.29 12.44
CA VAL A 120 -10.00 1.58 13.02
C VAL A 120 -10.71 2.41 11.97
N GLU A 121 -11.46 3.44 12.38
CA GLU A 121 -12.21 4.31 11.47
C GLU A 121 -11.32 5.04 10.47
N ASP A 122 -11.78 5.15 9.19
CA ASP A 122 -11.16 5.93 8.13
C ASP A 122 -12.13 6.90 7.46
N LEU A 123 -12.86 6.49 6.39
CA LEU A 123 -13.96 7.28 5.83
C LEU A 123 -15.15 7.37 6.80
N ALA A 124 -15.34 6.37 7.62
CA ALA A 124 -16.23 6.50 8.77
C ALA A 124 -15.58 7.40 9.83
N GLU A 125 -16.36 8.33 10.39
CA GLU A 125 -16.00 9.06 11.60
C GLU A 125 -16.25 8.21 12.85
N SER A 126 -17.33 7.39 12.82
CA SER A 126 -17.69 6.47 13.89
C SER A 126 -18.60 5.35 13.36
N TYR A 127 -18.72 4.29 14.14
CA TYR A 127 -19.71 3.24 13.89
C TYR A 127 -20.32 2.72 15.19
N THR A 128 -21.50 2.10 15.08
CA THR A 128 -22.14 1.32 16.14
C THR A 128 -22.55 -0.05 15.61
N PHE A 129 -22.56 -1.05 16.49
CA PHE A 129 -23.07 -2.38 16.16
C PHE A 129 -24.19 -2.75 17.12
N ASP A 130 -25.37 -2.98 16.58
CA ASP A 130 -26.52 -3.51 17.30
C ASP A 130 -26.56 -5.05 17.19
N LYS A 131 -26.34 -5.71 18.31
CA LYS A 131 -26.30 -7.19 18.39
C LYS A 131 -27.67 -7.85 18.26
N ASP A 132 -28.74 -7.13 18.57
CA ASP A 132 -30.10 -7.68 18.54
C ASP A 132 -30.61 -7.74 17.08
N THR A 133 -30.15 -6.84 16.25
CA THR A 133 -30.51 -6.76 14.82
C THR A 133 -29.40 -7.15 13.88
N ASN A 134 -28.19 -7.46 14.37
CA ASN A 134 -26.96 -7.67 13.59
C ASN A 134 -26.67 -6.52 12.62
N THR A 135 -26.81 -5.27 13.08
CA THR A 135 -26.75 -4.10 12.22
C THR A 135 -25.55 -3.23 12.57
N TYR A 136 -24.72 -2.91 11.57
CA TYR A 136 -23.71 -1.86 11.65
C TYR A 136 -24.29 -0.55 11.12
N THR A 137 -24.13 0.53 11.88
CA THR A 137 -24.45 1.90 11.44
C THR A 137 -23.18 2.71 11.43
N PHE A 138 -22.76 3.17 10.26
CA PHE A 138 -21.62 4.05 10.08
C PHE A 138 -22.07 5.49 9.90
N LYS A 139 -21.37 6.41 10.57
CA LYS A 139 -21.41 7.84 10.28
C LYS A 139 -20.17 8.20 9.46
N LEU A 140 -20.39 8.77 8.28
CA LEU A 140 -19.32 9.13 7.37
C LEU A 140 -18.67 10.44 7.79
N ARG A 141 -17.41 10.60 7.45
CA ARG A 141 -16.64 11.82 7.66
C ARG A 141 -17.13 12.91 6.71
N ASP A 142 -17.39 14.10 7.25
CA ASP A 142 -17.84 15.25 6.47
C ASP A 142 -16.71 15.87 5.64
N GLY A 143 -17.05 16.42 4.46
CA GLY A 143 -16.17 17.17 3.59
C GLY A 143 -15.07 16.36 2.90
N VAL A 144 -15.17 15.04 2.84
CA VAL A 144 -14.28 14.20 2.03
C VAL A 144 -14.59 14.41 0.55
N LYS A 145 -13.52 14.52 -0.25
CA LYS A 145 -13.66 14.66 -1.70
C LYS A 145 -12.92 13.56 -2.45
N TRP A 146 -13.50 13.16 -3.57
CA TRP A 146 -12.81 12.37 -4.57
C TRP A 146 -11.64 13.14 -5.20
N HIS A 147 -10.73 12.44 -5.83
CA HIS A 147 -9.54 13.05 -6.46
C HIS A 147 -9.87 14.01 -7.61
N ASP A 148 -11.02 13.86 -8.22
CA ASP A 148 -11.57 14.74 -9.27
C ASP A 148 -12.33 15.97 -8.73
N GLY A 149 -12.59 15.99 -7.42
CA GLY A 149 -13.20 17.10 -6.72
C GLY A 149 -14.66 16.94 -6.35
N GLU A 150 -15.32 15.86 -6.81
CA GLU A 150 -16.69 15.53 -6.39
C GLU A 150 -16.75 15.18 -4.91
N ASP A 151 -17.92 15.34 -4.29
CA ASP A 151 -18.13 15.04 -2.88
C ASP A 151 -18.34 13.54 -2.66
N PHE A 152 -17.64 12.97 -1.68
CA PHE A 152 -17.88 11.61 -1.21
C PHE A 152 -19.11 11.57 -0.32
N ASN A 153 -19.98 10.59 -0.52
CA ASN A 153 -21.22 10.43 0.23
C ASN A 153 -21.60 8.95 0.46
N ALA A 154 -22.75 8.71 1.08
CA ALA A 154 -23.21 7.38 1.44
C ALA A 154 -23.61 6.51 0.23
N GLU A 155 -24.00 7.11 -0.91
CA GLU A 155 -24.35 6.34 -2.12
C GLU A 155 -23.12 5.67 -2.74
N ASP A 156 -21.93 6.29 -2.66
CA ASP A 156 -20.67 5.65 -3.10
C ASP A 156 -20.40 4.36 -2.31
N VAL A 157 -20.70 4.39 -1.01
CA VAL A 157 -20.57 3.20 -0.15
C VAL A 157 -21.59 2.14 -0.53
N VAL A 158 -22.84 2.54 -0.70
CA VAL A 158 -23.93 1.64 -1.14
C VAL A 158 -23.59 1.00 -2.47
N TYR A 159 -23.14 1.80 -3.45
CA TYR A 159 -22.70 1.32 -4.77
C TYR A 159 -21.62 0.24 -4.61
N THR A 160 -20.52 0.55 -3.90
CA THR A 160 -19.39 -0.38 -3.75
C THR A 160 -19.80 -1.72 -3.14
N TYR A 161 -20.60 -1.69 -2.09
CA TYR A 161 -20.99 -2.94 -1.41
C TYR A 161 -22.12 -3.68 -2.13
N LYS A 162 -22.92 -3.01 -2.96
CA LYS A 162 -23.82 -3.69 -3.89
C LYS A 162 -23.05 -4.46 -4.97
N GLU A 163 -22.03 -3.87 -5.56
CA GLU A 163 -21.14 -4.59 -6.48
C GLU A 163 -20.58 -5.87 -5.83
N LEU A 164 -20.13 -5.80 -4.58
CA LEU A 164 -19.59 -6.94 -3.84
C LEU A 164 -20.62 -8.02 -3.49
N THR A 165 -21.91 -7.66 -3.36
CA THR A 165 -22.95 -8.58 -2.91
C THR A 165 -23.88 -9.05 -4.03
N GLU A 166 -24.00 -8.29 -5.12
CA GLU A 166 -24.98 -8.52 -6.20
C GLU A 166 -24.33 -8.84 -7.54
N ASP A 167 -23.07 -8.42 -7.79
CA ASP A 167 -22.40 -8.70 -9.08
C ASP A 167 -21.82 -10.13 -9.10
N GLU A 168 -22.50 -11.01 -9.81
CA GLU A 168 -22.11 -12.42 -9.99
C GLU A 168 -20.86 -12.58 -10.88
N THR A 169 -20.37 -11.52 -11.53
CA THR A 169 -19.16 -11.55 -12.37
C THR A 169 -17.86 -11.37 -11.57
N LEU A 170 -17.95 -10.82 -10.36
CA LEU A 170 -16.83 -10.70 -9.45
C LEU A 170 -16.38 -12.07 -8.90
N GLY A 171 -15.09 -12.22 -8.71
CA GLY A 171 -14.51 -13.47 -8.24
C GLY A 171 -14.93 -13.84 -6.81
N ALA A 172 -15.29 -15.09 -6.57
CA ALA A 172 -15.66 -15.60 -5.25
C ALA A 172 -14.59 -15.40 -4.16
N SER A 173 -13.34 -15.20 -4.55
CA SER A 173 -12.24 -14.87 -3.63
C SER A 173 -12.45 -13.53 -2.92
N ILE A 174 -13.23 -12.62 -3.53
CA ILE A 174 -13.57 -11.31 -2.96
C ILE A 174 -14.97 -11.36 -2.37
N THR A 175 -15.98 -11.75 -3.15
CA THR A 175 -17.40 -11.67 -2.78
C THR A 175 -17.77 -12.57 -1.60
N SER A 176 -17.05 -13.68 -1.39
CA SER A 176 -17.35 -14.60 -0.28
C SER A 176 -17.29 -13.96 1.12
N ASN A 177 -16.53 -12.89 1.28
CA ASN A 177 -16.40 -12.17 2.55
C ASN A 177 -17.63 -11.32 2.89
N TYR A 178 -18.52 -11.07 1.91
CA TYR A 178 -19.66 -10.15 2.04
C TYR A 178 -21.03 -10.86 1.99
N GLN A 179 -21.02 -12.20 1.91
CA GLN A 179 -22.25 -13.00 1.77
C GLN A 179 -23.23 -12.86 2.93
N ASP A 180 -22.74 -12.51 4.12
CA ASP A 180 -23.59 -12.29 5.31
C ASP A 180 -24.31 -10.93 5.27
N ILE A 181 -23.96 -10.01 4.34
CA ILE A 181 -24.67 -8.73 4.18
C ILE A 181 -25.97 -8.97 3.45
N THR A 182 -27.10 -8.71 4.13
CA THR A 182 -28.46 -8.90 3.60
C THR A 182 -29.20 -7.59 3.31
N GLY A 183 -28.65 -6.47 3.75
CA GLY A 183 -29.21 -5.15 3.50
C GLY A 183 -28.16 -4.05 3.61
N ILE A 184 -28.26 -3.07 2.73
CA ILE A 184 -27.40 -1.88 2.70
C ILE A 184 -28.33 -0.68 2.45
N GLU A 185 -28.33 0.28 3.35
CA GLU A 185 -29.22 1.45 3.29
C GLU A 185 -28.43 2.75 3.56
N ALA A 186 -28.73 3.79 2.80
CA ALA A 186 -28.26 5.16 3.04
C ALA A 186 -29.48 6.05 3.37
N PRO A 187 -29.85 6.22 4.65
CA PRO A 187 -30.97 7.07 5.02
C PRO A 187 -30.71 8.57 4.81
N ASP A 188 -29.48 8.95 4.72
CA ASP A 188 -28.98 10.30 4.41
C ASP A 188 -27.55 10.22 3.84
N ASP A 189 -27.02 11.31 3.28
CA ASP A 189 -25.72 11.38 2.61
C ASP A 189 -24.52 11.02 3.52
N GLN A 190 -24.72 10.98 4.85
CA GLN A 190 -23.67 10.79 5.85
C GLN A 190 -23.85 9.51 6.67
N THR A 191 -24.84 8.67 6.36
CA THR A 191 -25.15 7.48 7.15
C THR A 191 -25.29 6.28 6.26
N VAL A 192 -24.57 5.19 6.59
CA VAL A 192 -24.76 3.88 5.94
C VAL A 192 -25.08 2.83 6.99
N ILE A 193 -26.05 2.00 6.68
CA ILE A 193 -26.53 0.93 7.55
C ILE A 193 -26.35 -0.40 6.82
N PHE A 194 -25.60 -1.32 7.43
CA PHE A 194 -25.44 -2.69 6.95
C PHE A 194 -26.18 -3.64 7.88
N THR A 195 -27.06 -4.47 7.32
CA THR A 195 -27.73 -5.55 8.05
C THR A 195 -27.09 -6.88 7.66
N LEU A 196 -26.70 -7.67 8.65
CA LEU A 196 -26.15 -9.00 8.46
C LEU A 196 -27.16 -10.07 8.84
N ASP A 197 -27.11 -11.22 8.18
CA ASP A 197 -27.95 -12.36 8.56
C ASP A 197 -27.45 -13.01 9.85
N GLN A 198 -26.15 -12.97 10.10
CA GLN A 198 -25.50 -13.44 11.32
C GLN A 198 -24.32 -12.54 11.73
N TYR A 199 -23.92 -12.66 13.00
CA TYR A 199 -22.72 -11.95 13.48
C TYR A 199 -21.45 -12.54 12.86
N ASP A 200 -20.69 -11.71 12.18
CA ASP A 200 -19.33 -12.01 11.72
C ASP A 200 -18.30 -11.17 12.47
N ALA A 201 -17.39 -11.84 13.16
CA ALA A 201 -16.32 -11.18 13.91
C ALA A 201 -15.28 -10.50 13.01
N ALA A 202 -15.14 -10.92 11.74
CA ALA A 202 -14.23 -10.39 10.76
C ALA A 202 -14.81 -9.23 9.95
N MET A 203 -16.10 -8.91 10.09
CA MET A 203 -16.77 -7.91 9.26
C MET A 203 -16.08 -6.53 9.30
N LEU A 204 -15.53 -6.12 10.44
CA LEU A 204 -14.77 -4.86 10.53
C LEU A 204 -13.49 -4.86 9.68
N ASP A 205 -12.88 -6.00 9.48
CA ASP A 205 -11.73 -6.16 8.57
C ASP A 205 -12.20 -6.03 7.11
N TYR A 206 -13.37 -6.55 6.77
CA TYR A 206 -13.92 -6.44 5.41
C TYR A 206 -14.38 -5.02 5.07
N PHE A 207 -14.73 -4.20 6.05
CA PHE A 207 -15.01 -2.78 5.84
C PHE A 207 -13.76 -1.92 5.56
N THR A 208 -12.58 -2.52 5.47
CA THR A 208 -11.37 -1.85 4.95
C THR A 208 -11.30 -1.82 3.43
N MET A 209 -12.23 -2.47 2.72
CA MET A 209 -12.36 -2.41 1.26
C MET A 209 -12.40 -0.97 0.77
N GLY A 210 -11.60 -0.64 -0.24
CA GLY A 210 -11.58 0.69 -0.85
C GLY A 210 -12.92 1.02 -1.51
N ILE A 211 -13.49 2.18 -1.20
CA ILE A 211 -14.76 2.64 -1.77
C ILE A 211 -14.53 3.16 -3.18
N LEU A 212 -15.46 2.83 -4.08
CA LEU A 212 -15.48 3.22 -5.49
C LEU A 212 -16.41 4.42 -5.72
N PRO A 213 -16.09 5.32 -6.68
CA PRO A 213 -16.93 6.47 -7.02
C PRO A 213 -18.13 6.05 -7.88
N GLU A 214 -19.34 6.09 -7.31
CA GLU A 214 -20.58 5.78 -8.03
C GLU A 214 -20.70 6.64 -9.30
N HIS A 215 -20.44 7.94 -9.20
CA HIS A 215 -20.60 8.91 -10.29
C HIS A 215 -19.75 8.61 -11.54
N LEU A 216 -18.72 7.78 -11.44
CA LEU A 216 -17.88 7.35 -12.55
C LEU A 216 -18.16 5.94 -13.02
N LEU A 217 -18.81 5.12 -12.20
CA LEU A 217 -18.93 3.68 -12.43
C LEU A 217 -20.38 3.19 -12.56
N GLU A 218 -21.37 4.01 -12.23
CA GLU A 218 -22.78 3.62 -12.37
C GLU A 218 -23.08 3.21 -13.83
N GLY A 219 -23.46 1.94 -14.02
CA GLY A 219 -23.77 1.36 -15.33
C GLY A 219 -22.57 0.91 -16.15
N GLU A 220 -21.34 1.01 -15.61
CA GLU A 220 -20.13 0.46 -16.21
C GLU A 220 -19.93 -1.00 -15.76
N ASP A 221 -19.27 -1.81 -16.56
CA ASP A 221 -18.82 -3.14 -16.17
C ASP A 221 -17.49 -3.02 -15.41
N VAL A 222 -17.50 -3.30 -14.11
CA VAL A 222 -16.34 -3.21 -13.20
C VAL A 222 -15.13 -3.98 -13.72
N ASN A 223 -15.34 -5.11 -14.43
CA ASN A 223 -14.23 -5.93 -14.93
C ASN A 223 -13.52 -5.31 -16.14
N THR A 224 -14.18 -4.45 -16.91
CA THR A 224 -13.66 -3.98 -18.21
C THR A 224 -13.56 -2.46 -18.35
N THR A 225 -14.04 -1.70 -17.38
CA THR A 225 -14.02 -0.24 -17.42
C THR A 225 -12.58 0.32 -17.48
N SER A 226 -12.41 1.44 -18.17
CA SER A 226 -11.13 2.16 -18.24
C SER A 226 -10.70 2.75 -16.90
N PHE A 227 -11.60 2.84 -15.94
CA PHE A 227 -11.31 3.21 -14.55
C PHE A 227 -10.22 2.32 -13.94
N ASN A 228 -10.15 1.05 -14.33
CA ASN A 228 -9.19 0.07 -13.81
C ASN A 228 -7.72 0.46 -14.06
N GLN A 229 -7.45 1.32 -15.03
CA GLN A 229 -6.12 1.88 -15.32
C GLN A 229 -6.03 3.40 -15.07
N ASN A 230 -7.14 4.06 -14.76
CA ASN A 230 -7.18 5.50 -14.47
C ASN A 230 -8.05 5.75 -13.24
N PRO A 231 -7.65 5.24 -12.08
CA PRO A 231 -8.50 5.25 -10.89
C PRO A 231 -8.63 6.65 -10.29
N VAL A 232 -9.82 6.94 -9.79
CA VAL A 232 -10.15 8.11 -8.96
C VAL A 232 -10.56 7.60 -7.58
N GLY A 233 -9.84 7.97 -6.54
CA GLY A 233 -10.08 7.55 -5.17
C GLY A 233 -10.24 8.72 -4.21
N THR A 234 -10.32 8.41 -2.92
CA THR A 234 -10.34 9.39 -1.82
C THR A 234 -9.04 9.37 -1.03
N GLY A 235 -8.06 8.58 -1.46
CA GLY A 235 -6.82 8.30 -0.73
C GLY A 235 -5.82 9.44 -0.73
N ARG A 236 -4.69 9.17 -0.11
CA ARG A 236 -3.60 10.14 0.13
C ARG A 236 -2.76 10.45 -1.10
N TYR A 237 -2.85 9.63 -2.15
CA TYR A 237 -2.20 9.83 -3.44
C TYR A 237 -3.22 9.72 -4.55
N LYS A 238 -3.08 10.60 -5.55
CA LYS A 238 -3.84 10.64 -6.79
C LYS A 238 -3.07 9.90 -7.88
N PHE A 239 -3.75 9.13 -8.70
CA PHE A 239 -3.19 8.57 -9.91
C PHE A 239 -2.78 9.70 -10.87
N GLU A 240 -1.60 9.59 -11.50
CA GLU A 240 -1.12 10.54 -12.50
C GLU A 240 -0.91 9.90 -13.86
N ASP A 241 -0.20 8.76 -13.91
CA ASP A 241 0.16 8.11 -15.18
C ASP A 241 0.48 6.62 -15.00
N TRP A 242 0.21 5.85 -16.03
CA TRP A 242 0.60 4.45 -16.14
C TRP A 242 1.30 4.19 -17.47
N ASP A 243 2.61 4.19 -17.47
CA ASP A 243 3.43 3.69 -18.57
C ASP A 243 3.48 2.16 -18.54
N ALA A 244 2.53 1.50 -19.17
CA ALA A 244 2.46 0.04 -19.25
C ALA A 244 3.65 -0.57 -20.01
N THR A 245 4.29 0.18 -20.93
CA THR A 245 5.46 -0.28 -21.68
C THR A 245 6.73 -0.19 -20.85
N GLY A 246 6.87 0.90 -20.09
CA GLY A 246 8.02 1.12 -19.19
C GLY A 246 7.85 0.44 -17.83
N GLY A 247 6.68 -0.14 -17.54
CA GLY A 247 6.38 -0.78 -16.27
C GLY A 247 6.42 0.21 -15.10
N MET A 248 5.83 1.41 -15.28
CA MET A 248 5.83 2.45 -14.25
C MET A 248 4.42 3.00 -14.04
N ILE A 249 4.05 3.15 -12.76
CA ILE A 249 2.86 3.86 -12.34
C ILE A 249 3.29 5.05 -11.48
N THR A 250 2.81 6.23 -11.80
CA THR A 250 3.14 7.46 -11.09
C THR A 250 1.94 7.95 -10.31
N LEU A 251 2.17 8.20 -9.02
CA LEU A 251 1.17 8.77 -8.14
C LEU A 251 1.66 10.12 -7.61
N LYS A 252 0.76 11.08 -7.48
CA LYS A 252 0.99 12.38 -6.85
C LYS A 252 0.27 12.49 -5.51
N ARG A 253 0.90 13.16 -4.58
CA ARG A 253 0.30 13.44 -3.29
C ARG A 253 -1.02 14.20 -3.46
N ASN A 254 -2.05 13.74 -2.76
CA ASN A 254 -3.31 14.47 -2.63
C ASN A 254 -3.14 15.57 -1.58
N GLU A 255 -3.09 16.83 -2.03
CA GLU A 255 -2.96 18.00 -1.14
C GLU A 255 -4.25 18.25 -0.34
N ASP A 256 -5.41 17.80 -0.87
CA ASP A 256 -6.73 17.95 -0.27
C ASP A 256 -7.14 16.72 0.56
N TYR A 257 -6.20 15.83 0.89
CA TYR A 257 -6.48 14.63 1.65
C TYR A 257 -7.06 14.98 3.03
N TYR A 258 -8.20 14.39 3.37
CA TYR A 258 -8.92 14.63 4.63
C TYR A 258 -8.13 14.23 5.90
N GLY A 259 -7.12 13.42 5.75
CA GLY A 259 -6.21 13.00 6.81
C GLY A 259 -4.89 13.79 6.81
N LYS A 260 -3.84 13.17 7.34
CA LYS A 260 -2.50 13.78 7.31
C LYS A 260 -1.91 13.67 5.91
N VAL A 261 -1.69 14.80 5.25
CA VAL A 261 -1.02 14.88 3.96
C VAL A 261 0.40 14.29 4.04
N PRO A 262 0.79 13.37 3.14
CA PRO A 262 2.12 12.76 3.12
C PRO A 262 3.24 13.78 2.86
N ASN A 263 4.44 13.51 3.38
CA ASN A 263 5.62 14.34 3.08
C ASN A 263 6.21 14.03 1.68
N ILE A 264 6.05 12.81 1.18
CA ILE A 264 6.49 12.39 -0.15
C ILE A 264 5.48 12.95 -1.17
N GLU A 265 5.98 13.67 -2.17
CA GLU A 265 5.14 14.32 -3.18
C GLU A 265 4.81 13.41 -4.35
N THR A 266 5.72 12.50 -4.69
CA THR A 266 5.57 11.58 -5.83
C THR A 266 5.95 10.17 -5.40
N VAL A 267 5.11 9.21 -5.74
CA VAL A 267 5.46 7.78 -5.68
C VAL A 267 5.56 7.27 -7.11
N VAL A 268 6.70 6.69 -7.44
CA VAL A 268 6.94 5.99 -8.70
C VAL A 268 7.00 4.50 -8.39
N TYR A 269 5.94 3.80 -8.72
CA TYR A 269 5.87 2.34 -8.62
C TYR A 269 6.46 1.73 -9.88
N ARG A 270 7.50 0.92 -9.74
CA ARG A 270 8.15 0.22 -10.85
C ARG A 270 7.84 -1.26 -10.76
N THR A 271 7.25 -1.79 -11.82
CA THR A 271 6.98 -3.22 -11.97
C THR A 271 8.28 -3.98 -12.15
N VAL A 272 8.64 -4.81 -11.17
CA VAL A 272 9.84 -5.66 -11.18
C VAL A 272 9.49 -6.99 -10.52
N SER A 273 9.32 -8.05 -11.30
CA SER A 273 8.96 -9.37 -10.78
C SER A 273 10.15 -10.20 -10.29
N ASP A 274 11.38 -9.83 -10.68
CA ASP A 274 12.59 -10.59 -10.31
C ASP A 274 13.22 -10.04 -9.02
N GLU A 275 13.31 -10.87 -8.00
CA GLU A 275 13.84 -10.55 -6.68
C GLU A 275 15.32 -10.09 -6.72
N THR A 276 16.14 -10.67 -7.61
CA THR A 276 17.55 -10.26 -7.79
C THR A 276 17.61 -8.84 -8.35
N THR A 277 16.71 -8.53 -9.27
CA THR A 277 16.61 -7.21 -9.89
C THR A 277 16.17 -6.17 -8.86
N LYS A 278 15.11 -6.46 -8.06
CA LYS A 278 14.67 -5.59 -6.96
C LYS A 278 15.83 -5.31 -5.98
N ALA A 279 16.55 -6.37 -5.56
CA ALA A 279 17.68 -6.24 -4.66
C ALA A 279 18.82 -5.40 -5.26
N THR A 280 19.08 -5.53 -6.57
CA THR A 280 20.09 -4.76 -7.29
C THR A 280 19.69 -3.28 -7.39
N MET A 281 18.43 -2.99 -7.67
CA MET A 281 17.90 -1.62 -7.72
C MET A 281 18.03 -0.91 -6.37
N LEU A 282 17.77 -1.61 -5.26
CA LEU A 282 18.02 -1.08 -3.91
C LEU A 282 19.52 -0.81 -3.69
N GLN A 283 20.41 -1.70 -4.15
CA GLN A 283 21.86 -1.54 -3.97
C GLN A 283 22.43 -0.39 -4.81
N SER A 284 21.91 -0.20 -6.03
CA SER A 284 22.33 0.89 -6.93
C SER A 284 21.71 2.24 -6.57
N GLY A 285 20.64 2.24 -5.76
CA GLY A 285 19.85 3.43 -5.44
C GLY A 285 18.87 3.83 -6.54
N GLU A 286 18.56 2.90 -7.46
CA GLU A 286 17.49 3.06 -8.47
C GLU A 286 16.09 2.86 -7.87
N ALA A 287 15.99 2.13 -6.76
CA ALA A 287 14.80 2.04 -5.93
C ALA A 287 15.11 2.48 -4.50
N ASP A 288 14.16 3.14 -3.87
CA ASP A 288 14.21 3.56 -2.47
C ASP A 288 13.53 2.54 -1.55
N LEU A 289 12.62 1.75 -2.07
CA LEU A 289 11.82 0.76 -1.36
C LEU A 289 11.62 -0.48 -2.24
N ALA A 290 11.67 -1.65 -1.65
CA ALA A 290 11.23 -2.89 -2.30
C ALA A 290 10.70 -3.89 -1.28
N TRP A 291 9.77 -4.70 -1.74
CA TRP A 291 9.37 -5.92 -1.10
C TRP A 291 10.26 -7.06 -1.58
N LEU A 292 10.84 -7.81 -0.66
CA LEU A 292 11.71 -8.94 -0.96
C LEU A 292 11.35 -10.14 -0.09
N ASN A 293 11.43 -11.33 -0.67
CA ASN A 293 11.34 -12.53 0.16
C ASN A 293 12.56 -12.66 1.09
N SER A 294 12.45 -13.47 2.14
CA SER A 294 13.45 -13.57 3.21
C SER A 294 14.86 -13.93 2.71
N ASN A 295 14.98 -14.74 1.65
CA ASN A 295 16.27 -15.14 1.09
C ASN A 295 17.04 -13.96 0.51
N TYR A 296 16.36 -13.08 -0.23
CA TYR A 296 16.96 -11.88 -0.81
C TYR A 296 17.06 -10.72 0.17
N ALA A 297 16.12 -10.63 1.09
CA ALA A 297 16.09 -9.57 2.08
C ALA A 297 17.19 -9.71 3.14
N SER A 298 17.58 -10.94 3.49
CA SER A 298 18.59 -11.22 4.52
C SER A 298 19.93 -10.50 4.29
N GLN A 299 20.32 -10.26 3.03
CA GLN A 299 21.54 -9.54 2.68
C GLN A 299 21.55 -8.07 3.10
N PHE A 300 20.39 -7.50 3.44
CA PHE A 300 20.24 -6.12 3.89
C PHE A 300 20.05 -6.00 5.40
N LYS A 301 19.85 -7.13 6.08
CA LYS A 301 19.70 -7.17 7.54
C LYS A 301 20.99 -6.69 8.19
N ASP A 302 20.88 -5.74 9.12
CA ASP A 302 22.02 -5.12 9.83
C ASP A 302 23.06 -4.43 8.94
N LYS A 303 22.78 -4.24 7.63
CA LYS A 303 23.67 -3.58 6.69
C LYS A 303 23.55 -2.06 6.84
N ASP A 304 24.68 -1.40 7.07
CA ASP A 304 24.75 0.06 7.08
C ASP A 304 24.21 0.59 5.73
N GLY A 305 23.29 1.52 5.83
CA GLY A 305 22.75 2.08 4.64
C GLY A 305 21.30 1.67 4.35
N TYR A 306 20.75 0.72 5.07
CA TYR A 306 19.39 0.22 4.84
C TYR A 306 18.58 0.19 6.12
N ASN A 307 17.26 0.38 5.99
CA ASN A 307 16.30 0.02 7.01
C ASN A 307 15.63 -1.29 6.58
N TYR A 308 15.52 -2.20 7.50
CA TYR A 308 14.97 -3.53 7.31
C TYR A 308 13.77 -3.71 8.23
N TRP A 309 12.64 -4.07 7.66
CA TRP A 309 11.43 -4.41 8.40
C TRP A 309 10.99 -5.81 8.03
N GLU A 310 10.62 -6.58 9.04
CA GLU A 310 10.11 -7.92 8.91
C GLU A 310 8.70 -7.94 9.51
N PHE A 311 7.74 -8.42 8.74
CA PHE A 311 6.33 -8.45 9.13
C PHE A 311 5.84 -9.89 9.19
N THR A 312 4.94 -10.16 10.14
CA THR A 312 4.14 -11.38 10.14
C THR A 312 2.87 -11.10 9.34
N THR A 313 2.58 -11.96 8.38
CA THR A 313 1.30 -11.96 7.67
C THR A 313 0.37 -13.01 8.28
N ALA A 314 -0.92 -12.89 8.00
CA ALA A 314 -1.91 -13.93 8.29
C ALA A 314 -1.89 -15.06 7.23
N ASP A 315 -1.06 -14.91 6.19
CA ASP A 315 -0.95 -15.89 5.12
C ASP A 315 -0.38 -17.21 5.62
N TYR A 316 -0.87 -18.29 5.05
CA TYR A 316 -0.35 -19.63 5.29
C TYR A 316 0.06 -20.29 3.98
N ARG A 317 1.04 -21.16 4.05
CA ARG A 317 1.41 -22.03 2.93
C ARG A 317 0.86 -23.42 3.20
N GLY A 318 0.18 -23.98 2.23
CA GLY A 318 -0.46 -25.27 2.36
C GLY A 318 -0.50 -26.03 1.04
N ALA A 319 -0.67 -27.36 1.12
CA ALA A 319 -1.00 -28.17 -0.02
C ALA A 319 -2.52 -28.40 -0.04
N ALA A 320 -3.19 -27.88 -1.06
CA ALA A 320 -4.60 -28.16 -1.31
C ALA A 320 -4.73 -29.46 -2.13
N MET A 321 -5.60 -30.36 -1.70
CA MET A 321 -5.89 -31.59 -2.41
C MET A 321 -7.15 -31.41 -3.24
N ASP A 322 -7.06 -31.74 -4.54
CA ASP A 322 -8.24 -31.71 -5.40
C ASP A 322 -9.14 -32.90 -5.10
N MET A 323 -10.10 -32.67 -4.19
CA MET A 323 -11.09 -33.70 -3.76
C MET A 323 -12.07 -34.09 -4.87
N SER A 324 -12.04 -33.45 -6.05
CA SER A 324 -12.86 -33.87 -7.19
C SER A 324 -12.28 -35.06 -7.95
N THR A 325 -10.99 -35.35 -7.77
CA THR A 325 -10.32 -36.50 -8.40
C THR A 325 -10.71 -37.82 -7.76
N ASP A 326 -10.76 -38.90 -8.56
CA ASP A 326 -11.15 -40.22 -8.06
C ASP A 326 -10.17 -40.72 -6.98
N PHE A 327 -8.87 -40.42 -7.13
CA PHE A 327 -7.87 -40.78 -6.13
C PHE A 327 -8.20 -40.20 -4.74
N TRP A 328 -8.49 -38.90 -4.65
CA TRP A 328 -8.78 -38.26 -3.36
C TRP A 328 -10.19 -38.58 -2.86
N LYS A 329 -11.17 -38.80 -3.73
CA LYS A 329 -12.49 -39.33 -3.31
C LYS A 329 -12.39 -40.66 -2.58
N GLU A 330 -11.50 -41.53 -3.06
CA GLU A 330 -11.31 -42.87 -2.48
C GLU A 330 -10.34 -42.85 -1.28
N ASN A 331 -9.42 -41.87 -1.21
CA ASN A 331 -8.32 -41.85 -0.24
C ASN A 331 -8.33 -40.61 0.66
N GLY A 332 -9.46 -39.89 0.79
CA GLY A 332 -9.57 -38.65 1.58
C GLY A 332 -9.08 -38.79 3.01
N ASP A 333 -9.33 -39.92 3.65
CA ASP A 333 -8.87 -40.21 5.02
C ASP A 333 -7.33 -40.23 5.13
N SER A 334 -6.62 -40.41 4.00
CA SER A 334 -5.15 -40.41 3.96
C SER A 334 -4.53 -39.03 4.03
N ILE A 335 -5.29 -37.93 3.86
CA ILE A 335 -4.79 -36.56 3.93
C ILE A 335 -4.12 -36.31 5.29
N GLY A 336 -4.71 -36.80 6.37
CA GLY A 336 -4.13 -36.71 7.70
C GLY A 336 -2.72 -37.33 7.80
N VAL A 337 -2.45 -38.39 7.04
CA VAL A 337 -1.14 -39.08 7.03
C VAL A 337 -0.09 -38.18 6.37
N LEU A 338 -0.44 -37.44 5.30
CA LEU A 338 0.48 -36.51 4.65
C LEU A 338 0.98 -35.43 5.62
N ASN A 339 0.14 -34.99 6.53
CA ASN A 339 0.50 -34.00 7.52
C ASN A 339 1.61 -34.45 8.48
N TYR A 340 1.76 -35.76 8.68
CA TYR A 340 2.86 -36.38 9.47
C TYR A 340 4.06 -36.75 8.61
N ALA A 341 3.87 -36.94 7.30
CA ALA A 341 4.93 -37.33 6.38
C ALA A 341 5.73 -36.12 5.87
N LEU A 342 5.16 -34.93 5.93
CA LEU A 342 5.82 -33.69 5.48
C LEU A 342 6.72 -33.14 6.60
N ASP A 343 7.99 -32.94 6.27
CA ASP A 343 8.93 -32.19 7.12
C ASP A 343 8.65 -30.68 6.97
N LYS A 344 7.74 -30.18 7.81
CA LYS A 344 7.31 -28.78 7.76
C LYS A 344 8.43 -27.81 8.11
N ASP A 345 9.33 -28.21 9.02
CA ASP A 345 10.43 -27.36 9.43
C ASP A 345 11.41 -27.13 8.28
N SER A 346 11.71 -28.18 7.50
CA SER A 346 12.52 -28.06 6.27
C SER A 346 11.83 -27.23 5.19
N ILE A 347 10.50 -27.32 5.04
CA ILE A 347 9.74 -26.52 4.08
C ILE A 347 9.73 -25.04 4.48
N ILE A 348 9.66 -24.74 5.78
CA ILE A 348 9.67 -23.36 6.30
C ILE A 348 11.07 -22.75 6.22
N ALA A 349 12.12 -23.56 6.36
CA ALA A 349 13.51 -23.11 6.35
C ALA A 349 14.07 -22.83 4.94
N GLY A 350 13.47 -23.36 3.88
CA GLY A 350 13.88 -23.17 2.47
C GLY A 350 13.11 -22.12 1.77
#